data_8e3e8c618b14c9229cf51951a09b7f71
#
_entry.id   8e3e8c618b14c9229cf51951a09b7f71
#
_cell.length_a   1.000
_cell.length_b   1.000
_cell.length_c   1.000
_cell.angle_alpha   90.00
_cell.angle_beta   90.00
_cell.angle_gamma   90.00
#
_symmetry.space_group_name_H-M   'P 1'
#
loop_
_entity.id
_entity.type
_entity.pdbx_description
1 polymer ?
#
loop_
_entity_poly.entity_id
_entity_poly.type
_entity_poly.pdbx_seq_one_letter_code
_entity_poly.pdbx_strand_id
1 'polypeptide(L)'
;MPSLATRNFNYQKGIWEKKWADLSKKITHPTARAKNILQFSAMPGSSRHHWGTDIDFDNLSNDYFEKGAGKKIFDWMKKNAPLYGFCQPYTAGRPAGYNEEKWHWTYTPLSKELTEFAQKNLKNEQITGFNGAETAVKIDIVKNYVLGINRNCF
;
A
#
# COMPACT_ATOMS: atom_id res chain seq x y z
N MET A 1 -15.59 1.52 -10.94
CA MET A 1 -15.83 0.28 -10.16
C MET A 1 -14.57 -0.05 -9.36
N PRO A 2 -14.64 -0.65 -8.17
CA PRO A 2 -13.44 -1.09 -7.49
C PRO A 2 -12.70 -2.08 -8.39
N SER A 3 -11.42 -1.80 -8.67
CA SER A 3 -10.61 -2.62 -9.57
C SER A 3 -9.95 -3.79 -8.83
N LEU A 4 -9.72 -3.63 -7.55
CA LEU A 4 -9.16 -4.68 -6.70
C LEU A 4 -9.48 -4.40 -5.21
N ALA A 5 -9.86 -5.44 -4.47
CA ALA A 5 -10.09 -5.37 -3.04
C ALA A 5 -9.10 -6.27 -2.29
N THR A 6 -9.49 -7.49 -1.95
CA THR A 6 -8.66 -8.43 -1.19
C THR A 6 -7.61 -9.09 -2.07
N ARG A 7 -6.37 -9.17 -1.57
CA ARG A 7 -5.28 -9.95 -2.18
C ARG A 7 -4.73 -10.94 -1.15
N ASN A 8 -4.57 -12.20 -1.52
CA ASN A 8 -3.85 -13.15 -0.69
C ASN A 8 -2.33 -13.01 -0.87
N PHE A 9 -1.59 -13.69 -0.01
CA PHE A 9 -0.12 -13.66 -0.02
C PHE A 9 0.46 -14.06 -1.38
N ASN A 10 -0.01 -15.14 -1.98
CA ASN A 10 0.55 -15.65 -3.24
C ASN A 10 0.29 -14.71 -4.42
N TYR A 11 -0.87 -14.07 -4.47
CA TYR A 11 -1.17 -13.07 -5.48
C TYR A 11 -0.22 -11.86 -5.36
N GLN A 12 -0.05 -11.33 -4.14
CA GLN A 12 0.88 -10.23 -3.87
C GLN A 12 2.34 -10.63 -4.15
N LYS A 13 2.72 -11.87 -3.84
CA LYS A 13 4.03 -12.43 -4.17
C LYS A 13 4.28 -12.43 -5.68
N GLY A 14 3.32 -12.84 -6.48
CA GLY A 14 3.44 -12.79 -7.94
C GLY A 14 3.70 -11.38 -8.48
N ILE A 15 2.99 -10.37 -7.96
CA ILE A 15 3.22 -8.97 -8.31
C ILE A 15 4.64 -8.53 -7.92
N TRP A 16 5.07 -8.83 -6.71
CA TRP A 16 6.37 -8.45 -6.19
C TRP A 16 7.51 -9.10 -6.96
N GLU A 17 7.48 -10.42 -7.12
CA GLU A 17 8.56 -11.18 -7.76
C GLU A 17 8.73 -10.82 -9.23
N LYS A 18 7.63 -10.55 -9.94
CA LYS A 18 7.71 -10.02 -11.31
C LYS A 18 8.47 -8.70 -11.34
N LYS A 19 8.12 -7.72 -10.50
CA LYS A 19 8.82 -6.43 -10.42
C LYS A 19 10.27 -6.60 -9.97
N TRP A 20 10.53 -7.52 -9.04
CA TRP A 20 11.86 -7.82 -8.54
C TRP A 20 12.77 -8.35 -9.66
N ALA A 21 12.28 -9.27 -10.47
CA ALA A 21 12.99 -9.81 -11.62
C ALA A 21 13.22 -8.74 -12.70
N ASP A 22 12.17 -7.98 -13.06
CA ASP A 22 12.25 -6.93 -14.10
C ASP A 22 13.29 -5.85 -13.74
N LEU A 23 13.44 -5.53 -12.46
CA LEU A 23 14.40 -4.53 -11.98
C LEU A 23 15.80 -5.07 -11.70
N SER A 24 15.99 -6.38 -11.65
CA SER A 24 17.26 -7.00 -11.22
C SER A 24 18.47 -6.59 -12.06
N LYS A 25 18.27 -6.38 -13.34
CA LYS A 25 19.32 -5.94 -14.28
C LYS A 25 19.65 -4.44 -14.16
N LYS A 26 18.69 -3.64 -13.68
CA LYS A 26 18.84 -2.17 -13.59
C LYS A 26 19.28 -1.71 -12.20
N ILE A 27 18.80 -2.40 -11.16
CA ILE A 27 19.08 -2.07 -9.76
C ILE A 27 19.64 -3.32 -9.08
N THR A 28 20.96 -3.42 -9.02
CA THR A 28 21.66 -4.59 -8.47
C THR A 28 21.57 -4.67 -6.95
N HIS A 29 21.59 -3.52 -6.25
CA HIS A 29 21.55 -3.50 -4.79
C HIS A 29 20.14 -3.86 -4.27
N PRO A 30 19.98 -4.94 -3.46
CA PRO A 30 18.67 -5.46 -3.05
C PRO A 30 17.77 -4.43 -2.36
N THR A 31 18.31 -3.67 -1.39
CA THR A 31 17.52 -2.67 -0.65
C THR A 31 17.06 -1.51 -1.55
N ALA A 32 17.89 -1.09 -2.51
CA ALA A 32 17.50 -0.05 -3.47
C ALA A 32 16.39 -0.57 -4.40
N ARG A 33 16.49 -1.83 -4.85
CA ARG A 33 15.47 -2.49 -5.65
C ARG A 33 14.15 -2.59 -4.90
N ALA A 34 14.18 -3.06 -3.65
CA ALA A 34 13.01 -3.13 -2.79
C ALA A 34 12.34 -1.74 -2.63
N LYS A 35 13.12 -0.69 -2.32
CA LYS A 35 12.59 0.66 -2.18
C LYS A 35 11.98 1.20 -3.49
N ASN A 36 12.50 0.82 -4.65
CA ASN A 36 11.91 1.20 -5.92
C ASN A 36 10.53 0.55 -6.12
N ILE A 37 10.40 -0.74 -5.81
CA ILE A 37 9.11 -1.44 -5.88
C ILE A 37 8.11 -0.86 -4.86
N LEU A 38 8.58 -0.57 -3.66
CA LEU A 38 7.79 -0.02 -2.56
C LEU A 38 7.27 1.41 -2.79
N GLN A 39 7.60 2.03 -3.89
CA GLN A 39 6.93 3.28 -4.26
C GLN A 39 5.41 3.10 -4.40
N PHE A 40 4.97 1.96 -4.96
CA PHE A 40 3.56 1.66 -5.24
C PHE A 40 3.14 0.20 -5.01
N SER A 41 4.02 -0.66 -4.48
CA SER A 41 3.69 -2.08 -4.31
C SER A 41 4.26 -2.63 -3.02
N ALA A 42 3.38 -3.19 -2.20
CA ALA A 42 3.73 -3.77 -0.92
C ALA A 42 4.53 -5.08 -1.05
N MET A 43 5.38 -5.35 -0.07
CA MET A 43 5.93 -6.69 0.14
C MET A 43 4.81 -7.66 0.50
N PRO A 44 4.88 -8.93 0.03
CA PRO A 44 3.96 -9.98 0.49
C PRO A 44 3.99 -10.10 2.02
N GLY A 45 2.81 -10.21 2.63
CA GLY A 45 2.67 -10.22 4.09
C GLY A 45 2.58 -8.84 4.76
N SER A 46 2.98 -7.75 4.06
CA SER A 46 2.88 -6.38 4.57
C SER A 46 1.77 -5.55 3.91
N SER A 47 1.08 -6.10 2.92
CA SER A 47 0.03 -5.39 2.19
C SER A 47 -1.25 -5.26 3.01
N ARG A 48 -1.80 -4.05 3.11
CA ARG A 48 -3.10 -3.82 3.75
C ARG A 48 -4.26 -4.48 2.99
N HIS A 49 -4.10 -4.75 1.70
CA HIS A 49 -5.07 -5.56 0.95
C HIS A 49 -5.23 -7.00 1.46
N HIS A 50 -4.27 -7.52 2.26
CA HIS A 50 -4.43 -8.81 2.93
C HIS A 50 -5.55 -8.80 3.98
N TRP A 51 -5.88 -7.63 4.51
CA TRP A 51 -6.90 -7.48 5.55
C TRP A 51 -8.33 -7.47 4.99
N GLY A 52 -8.50 -7.26 3.68
CA GLY A 52 -9.81 -7.15 3.05
C GLY A 52 -10.53 -5.83 3.32
N THR A 53 -9.86 -4.85 3.92
CA THR A 53 -10.41 -3.54 4.29
C THR A 53 -10.05 -2.45 3.28
N ASP A 54 -9.10 -2.72 2.40
CA ASP A 54 -8.55 -1.74 1.47
C ASP A 54 -8.99 -2.06 0.03
N ILE A 55 -9.37 -1.04 -0.70
CA ILE A 55 -9.83 -1.13 -2.09
C ILE A 55 -9.01 -0.19 -2.99
N ASP A 56 -8.72 -0.65 -4.20
CA ASP A 56 -8.24 0.20 -5.29
C ASP A 56 -9.45 0.57 -6.17
N PHE A 57 -9.61 1.86 -6.45
CA PHE A 57 -10.78 2.39 -7.13
C PHE A 57 -10.44 2.95 -8.51
N ASP A 58 -11.14 2.46 -9.53
CA ASP A 58 -11.17 2.94 -10.92
C ASP A 58 -9.87 2.79 -11.70
N ASN A 59 -8.82 3.56 -11.42
CA ASN A 59 -7.55 3.57 -12.16
C ASN A 59 -6.36 3.62 -11.20
N LEU A 60 -5.25 2.97 -11.54
CA LEU A 60 -4.03 2.90 -10.71
C LEU A 60 -2.96 3.95 -11.13
N SER A 61 -3.37 5.11 -11.60
CA SER A 61 -2.48 6.22 -11.96
C SER A 61 -2.98 7.53 -11.36
N ASN A 62 -2.12 8.25 -10.66
CA ASN A 62 -2.45 9.57 -10.12
C ASN A 62 -2.84 10.56 -11.21
N ASP A 63 -2.21 10.50 -12.39
CA ASP A 63 -2.49 11.40 -13.52
C ASP A 63 -3.93 11.30 -14.01
N TYR A 64 -4.55 10.12 -13.90
CA TYR A 64 -5.96 9.92 -14.21
C TYR A 64 -6.86 10.78 -13.31
N PHE A 65 -6.48 10.95 -12.05
CA PHE A 65 -7.25 11.72 -11.06
C PHE A 65 -6.95 13.22 -11.06
N GLU A 66 -6.07 13.70 -11.96
CA GLU A 66 -5.76 15.14 -12.08
C GLU A 66 -6.73 15.90 -12.98
N LYS A 67 -7.46 15.22 -13.87
CA LYS A 67 -8.36 15.84 -14.86
C LYS A 67 -9.56 14.97 -15.20
N GLY A 68 -10.52 15.58 -15.89
CA GLY A 68 -11.67 14.87 -16.47
C GLY A 68 -12.55 14.15 -15.44
N ALA A 69 -12.99 12.96 -15.78
CA ALA A 69 -13.85 12.13 -14.94
C ALA A 69 -13.14 11.67 -13.67
N GLY A 70 -11.87 11.27 -13.77
CA GLY A 70 -11.07 10.83 -12.62
C GLY A 70 -10.96 11.90 -11.55
N LYS A 71 -10.72 13.17 -11.95
CA LYS A 71 -10.69 14.29 -10.99
C LYS A 71 -12.03 14.48 -10.28
N LYS A 72 -13.15 14.41 -10.99
CA LYS A 72 -14.48 14.52 -10.39
C LYS A 72 -14.72 13.40 -9.36
N ILE A 73 -14.32 12.17 -9.69
CA ILE A 73 -14.40 11.02 -8.78
C ILE A 73 -13.55 11.26 -7.53
N PHE A 74 -12.29 11.66 -7.70
CA PHE A 74 -11.39 11.87 -6.56
C PHE A 74 -11.84 13.02 -5.65
N ASP A 75 -12.32 14.12 -6.23
CA ASP A 75 -12.86 15.25 -5.47
C ASP A 75 -14.11 14.84 -4.68
N TRP A 76 -14.99 14.04 -5.29
CA TRP A 76 -16.15 13.47 -4.61
C TRP A 76 -15.72 12.53 -3.47
N MET A 77 -14.76 11.63 -3.71
CA MET A 77 -14.23 10.72 -2.71
C MET A 77 -13.61 11.47 -1.52
N LYS A 78 -12.77 12.47 -1.76
CA LYS A 78 -12.19 13.29 -0.68
C LYS A 78 -13.27 13.93 0.22
N LYS A 79 -14.36 14.37 -0.37
CA LYS A 79 -15.45 15.04 0.37
C LYS A 79 -16.37 14.06 1.07
N ASN A 80 -16.71 12.96 0.44
CA ASN A 80 -17.84 12.11 0.86
C ASN A 80 -17.39 10.77 1.45
N ALA A 81 -16.28 10.18 1.01
CA ALA A 81 -15.84 8.87 1.47
C ALA A 81 -15.71 8.78 3.01
N PRO A 82 -15.24 9.83 3.73
CA PRO A 82 -15.21 9.82 5.20
C PRO A 82 -16.59 9.64 5.85
N LEU A 83 -17.66 10.13 5.22
CA LEU A 83 -19.02 9.96 5.72
C LEU A 83 -19.51 8.50 5.68
N TYR A 84 -18.85 7.69 4.84
CA TYR A 84 -19.09 6.25 4.68
C TYR A 84 -18.02 5.39 5.36
N GLY A 85 -17.17 5.99 6.20
CA GLY A 85 -16.13 5.28 6.92
C GLY A 85 -14.87 4.98 6.10
N PHE A 86 -14.68 5.59 4.93
CA PHE A 86 -13.47 5.41 4.13
C PHE A 86 -12.48 6.55 4.34
N CYS A 87 -11.19 6.20 4.35
CA CYS A 87 -10.07 7.11 4.48
C CYS A 87 -9.02 6.80 3.41
N GLN A 88 -8.34 7.82 2.88
CA GLN A 88 -7.19 7.63 1.99
C GLN A 88 -5.91 7.43 2.83
N PRO A 89 -5.35 6.21 2.92
CA PRO A 89 -4.17 5.97 3.75
C PRO A 89 -2.89 6.55 3.14
N TYR A 90 -2.80 6.59 1.82
CA TYR A 90 -1.59 7.01 1.10
C TYR A 90 -1.80 8.38 0.46
N THR A 91 -1.88 9.42 1.31
CA THR A 91 -1.93 10.84 0.88
C THR A 91 -0.54 11.37 0.53
N ALA A 92 -0.48 12.48 -0.20
CA ALA A 92 0.77 13.21 -0.40
C ALA A 92 1.33 13.77 0.93
N GLY A 93 2.64 14.06 0.95
CA GLY A 93 3.31 14.78 2.05
C GLY A 93 3.53 13.96 3.33
N ARG A 94 3.30 12.65 3.33
CA ARG A 94 3.66 11.79 4.47
C ARG A 94 5.18 11.61 4.57
N PRO A 95 5.72 11.48 5.79
CA PRO A 95 7.18 11.38 5.99
C PRO A 95 7.76 10.01 5.58
N ALA A 96 6.93 8.98 5.44
CA ALA A 96 7.34 7.62 5.10
C ALA A 96 6.22 6.86 4.40
N GLY A 97 6.56 5.68 3.86
CA GLY A 97 5.63 4.75 3.23
C GLY A 97 5.58 4.87 1.71
N TYR A 98 4.52 4.35 1.14
CA TYR A 98 4.25 4.40 -0.30
C TYR A 98 4.10 5.85 -0.79
N ASN A 99 4.28 6.08 -2.07
CA ASN A 99 3.91 7.36 -2.68
C ASN A 99 2.40 7.61 -2.54
N GLU A 100 1.95 8.80 -2.91
CA GLU A 100 0.52 9.07 -2.96
C GLU A 100 -0.19 8.09 -3.90
N GLU A 101 -1.31 7.55 -3.44
CA GLU A 101 -2.20 6.70 -4.24
C GLU A 101 -3.63 7.23 -4.12
N LYS A 102 -4.08 7.99 -5.13
CA LYS A 102 -5.42 8.60 -5.15
C LYS A 102 -6.53 7.57 -5.30
N TRP A 103 -6.20 6.40 -5.79
CA TRP A 103 -7.11 5.26 -5.98
C TRP A 103 -7.31 4.41 -4.73
N HIS A 104 -6.38 4.45 -3.75
CA HIS A 104 -6.36 3.53 -2.63
C HIS A 104 -7.11 4.09 -1.41
N TRP A 105 -8.12 3.34 -0.96
CA TRP A 105 -8.98 3.73 0.15
C TRP A 105 -9.16 2.57 1.14
N THR A 106 -9.17 2.89 2.43
CA THR A 106 -9.34 1.91 3.52
C THR A 106 -10.64 2.16 4.27
N TYR A 107 -11.35 1.07 4.63
CA TYR A 107 -12.55 1.13 5.46
C TYR A 107 -12.17 1.15 6.94
N THR A 108 -12.22 2.33 7.56
CA THR A 108 -11.68 2.60 8.88
C THR A 108 -12.37 1.87 10.04
N PRO A 109 -13.67 1.57 10.00
CA PRO A 109 -14.31 0.83 11.10
C PRO A 109 -13.69 -0.54 11.37
N LEU A 110 -13.05 -1.16 10.37
CA LEU A 110 -12.35 -2.43 10.53
C LEU A 110 -10.82 -2.25 10.50
N SER A 111 -10.31 -1.39 9.62
CA SER A 111 -8.86 -1.27 9.42
C SER A 111 -8.12 -0.65 10.59
N LYS A 112 -8.79 0.13 11.46
CA LYS A 112 -8.19 0.69 12.68
C LYS A 112 -7.73 -0.40 13.62
N GLU A 113 -8.60 -1.32 13.98
CA GLU A 113 -8.27 -2.46 14.85
C GLU A 113 -7.14 -3.31 14.28
N LEU A 114 -7.17 -3.57 12.97
CA LEU A 114 -6.12 -4.32 12.28
C LEU A 114 -4.79 -3.53 12.24
N THR A 115 -4.84 -2.22 12.11
CA THR A 115 -3.65 -1.35 12.19
C THR A 115 -3.04 -1.38 13.58
N GLU A 116 -3.86 -1.27 14.64
CA GLU A 116 -3.41 -1.38 16.02
C GLU A 116 -2.85 -2.78 16.34
N PHE A 117 -3.50 -3.82 15.82
CA PHE A 117 -3.01 -5.19 15.96
C PHE A 117 -1.64 -5.36 15.28
N ALA A 118 -1.50 -4.86 14.05
CA ALA A 118 -0.23 -4.89 13.32
C ALA A 118 0.86 -4.12 14.07
N GLN A 119 0.55 -2.94 14.62
CA GLN A 119 1.48 -2.15 15.41
C GLN A 119 2.03 -2.90 16.64
N LYS A 120 1.17 -3.68 17.30
CA LYS A 120 1.55 -4.43 18.51
C LYS A 120 2.25 -5.76 18.20
N ASN A 121 1.90 -6.42 17.10
CA ASN A 121 2.22 -7.83 16.90
C ASN A 121 3.05 -8.13 15.65
N LEU A 122 2.94 -7.32 14.57
CA LEU A 122 3.66 -7.58 13.33
C LEU A 122 5.11 -7.09 13.46
N LYS A 123 6.05 -7.98 13.12
CA LYS A 123 7.50 -7.69 13.15
C LYS A 123 8.09 -7.82 11.74
N ASN A 124 9.12 -7.04 11.48
CA ASN A 124 9.81 -7.05 10.18
C ASN A 124 10.34 -8.44 9.80
N GLU A 125 10.78 -9.22 10.78
CA GLU A 125 11.33 -10.57 10.62
C GLU A 125 10.28 -11.60 10.17
N GLN A 126 9.00 -11.30 10.32
CA GLN A 126 7.90 -12.16 9.87
C GLN A 126 7.58 -11.97 8.38
N ILE A 127 8.10 -10.90 7.76
CA ILE A 127 7.90 -10.60 6.34
C ILE A 127 8.91 -11.40 5.52
N THR A 128 8.55 -12.63 5.16
CA THR A 128 9.43 -13.63 4.53
C THR A 128 8.74 -14.40 3.42
N GLY A 129 9.48 -15.30 2.73
CA GLY A 129 8.91 -16.24 1.77
C GLY A 129 8.86 -15.73 0.31
N PHE A 130 9.62 -14.69 -0.03
CA PHE A 130 9.74 -14.13 -1.38
C PHE A 130 11.13 -13.55 -1.62
N ASN A 131 11.47 -13.26 -2.88
CA ASN A 131 12.77 -12.71 -3.25
C ASN A 131 12.95 -11.28 -2.70
N GLY A 132 14.06 -11.04 -1.99
CA GLY A 132 14.34 -9.73 -1.39
C GLY A 132 13.69 -9.52 -0.02
N ALA A 133 13.09 -10.55 0.58
CA ALA A 133 12.47 -10.47 1.91
C ALA A 133 13.45 -10.03 3.00
N GLU A 134 14.73 -10.38 2.87
CA GLU A 134 15.80 -9.96 3.79
C GLU A 134 15.96 -8.43 3.91
N THR A 135 15.40 -7.69 2.96
CA THR A 135 15.41 -6.22 2.99
C THR A 135 14.34 -5.64 3.92
N ALA A 136 13.33 -6.42 4.33
CA ALA A 136 12.23 -5.96 5.16
C ALA A 136 12.71 -5.35 6.48
N VAL A 137 13.63 -6.02 7.17
CA VAL A 137 14.25 -5.53 8.42
C VAL A 137 15.05 -4.25 8.17
N LYS A 138 15.86 -4.22 7.10
CA LYS A 138 16.71 -3.06 6.78
C LYS A 138 15.90 -1.81 6.43
N ILE A 139 14.71 -1.99 5.89
CA ILE A 139 13.80 -0.92 5.47
C ILE A 139 12.88 -0.50 6.63
N ASP A 140 12.79 -1.32 7.67
CA ASP A 140 11.79 -1.20 8.75
C ASP A 140 10.37 -1.16 8.15
N ILE A 141 10.03 -2.26 7.42
CA ILE A 141 8.84 -2.33 6.57
C ILE A 141 7.54 -2.11 7.34
N VAL A 142 7.45 -2.61 8.56
CA VAL A 142 6.26 -2.46 9.39
C VAL A 142 6.06 -0.99 9.76
N LYS A 143 7.05 -0.35 10.36
CA LYS A 143 6.97 1.05 10.79
C LYS A 143 6.78 1.99 9.61
N ASN A 144 7.60 1.84 8.56
CA ASN A 144 7.64 2.80 7.48
C ASN A 144 6.53 2.63 6.43
N TYR A 145 5.99 1.40 6.25
CA TYR A 145 5.01 1.14 5.19
C TYR A 145 3.67 0.65 5.71
N VAL A 146 3.62 -0.37 6.59
CA VAL A 146 2.34 -0.83 7.13
C VAL A 146 1.68 0.25 7.98
N LEU A 147 2.47 0.93 8.82
CA LEU A 147 2.05 2.01 9.71
C LEU A 147 2.31 3.41 9.13
N GLY A 148 3.01 3.50 7.99
CA GLY A 148 3.33 4.75 7.29
C GLY A 148 2.13 5.32 6.53
N ILE A 149 0.99 5.43 7.17
CA ILE A 149 -0.28 5.89 6.60
C ILE A 149 -0.69 7.26 7.14
N ASN A 150 -1.67 7.87 6.48
CA ASN A 150 -2.32 9.09 6.96
C ASN A 150 -2.89 8.86 8.37
N ARG A 151 -2.54 9.73 9.32
CA ARG A 151 -2.95 9.61 10.73
C ARG A 151 -4.46 9.63 10.93
N ASN A 152 -5.21 10.25 10.04
CA ASN A 152 -6.67 10.25 10.09
C ASN A 152 -7.28 8.87 9.81
N CYS A 153 -6.49 7.91 9.30
CA CYS A 153 -6.90 6.54 9.04
C CYS A 153 -6.59 5.56 10.20
N PHE A 154 -5.99 6.08 11.31
CA PHE A 154 -5.77 5.33 12.55
C PHE A 154 -6.99 5.30 13.43
#